data_6cacae3e2c4c07d78ab29d2ee27c55de
#
_entry.id   6cacae3e2c4c07d78ab29d2ee27c55de
#
_cell.length_a   1.000
_cell.length_b   1.000
_cell.length_c   1.000
_cell.angle_alpha   90.00
_cell.angle_beta   90.00
_cell.angle_gamma   90.00
#
_symmetry.space_group_name_H-M   'P 1'
#
loop_
_entity.id
_entity.type
_entity.pdbx_description
1 polymer ?
#
loop_
_entity_poly.entity_id
_entity_poly.type
_entity_poly.pdbx_seq_one_letter_code
_entity_poly.pdbx_strand_id
1 'polypeptide(L)'
;FMGAGKSTVSAKLSELLAMEIMEMDAHIQEKEGMSIKEIFAVNGEEYFRNCESNTLIELREKKHMVVSCGGGVPLREKNVELMKNSGYVVWLTATPEAIYERVKDSTERPLLNGNMNVPFIQNLMESRREKYERAADIVIDTTGKEIEEICEELLQKLSALRK
;
A
#
# COMPACT_ATOMS: atom_id res chain seq x y z
N PHE A 1 0.70 -4.74 0.60
CA PHE A 1 -0.18 -5.48 1.49
C PHE A 1 -0.17 -4.85 2.87
N MET A 2 -1.29 -4.95 3.59
CA MET A 2 -1.38 -4.41 4.95
C MET A 2 -0.37 -5.10 5.87
N GLY A 3 0.24 -4.33 6.79
CA GLY A 3 1.24 -4.88 7.71
C GLY A 3 2.64 -5.08 7.13
N ALA A 4 2.88 -4.70 5.88
CA ALA A 4 4.20 -4.83 5.27
C ALA A 4 5.12 -3.63 5.54
N GLY A 5 4.65 -2.64 6.33
CA GLY A 5 5.47 -1.50 6.73
C GLY A 5 5.36 -0.27 5.83
N LYS A 6 4.29 -0.17 5.05
CA LYS A 6 4.11 0.92 4.08
C LYS A 6 4.22 2.33 4.68
N SER A 7 3.53 2.59 5.78
CA SER A 7 3.51 3.93 6.38
C SER A 7 4.89 4.34 6.87
N THR A 8 5.60 3.44 7.54
CA THR A 8 6.93 3.70 8.07
C THR A 8 7.96 3.91 6.96
N VAL A 9 7.92 3.04 5.93
CA VAL A 9 8.81 3.14 4.78
C VAL A 9 8.52 4.42 4.01
N SER A 10 7.23 4.73 3.77
CA SER A 10 6.83 5.93 3.04
C SER A 10 7.31 7.20 3.72
N ALA A 11 7.16 7.29 5.05
CA ALA A 11 7.61 8.44 5.82
C ALA A 11 9.13 8.65 5.70
N LYS A 12 9.90 7.57 5.86
CA LYS A 12 11.36 7.64 5.76
C LYS A 12 11.81 7.99 4.34
N LEU A 13 11.17 7.39 3.35
CA LEU A 13 11.48 7.65 1.94
C LEU A 13 11.17 9.10 1.55
N SER A 14 10.04 9.62 2.02
CA SER A 14 9.66 11.03 1.82
C SER A 14 10.74 11.96 2.36
N GLU A 15 11.24 11.68 3.55
CA GLU A 15 12.31 12.45 4.18
C GLU A 15 13.60 12.38 3.35
N LEU A 16 14.03 11.18 2.96
CA LEU A 16 15.27 10.98 2.22
C LEU A 16 15.24 11.59 0.82
N LEU A 17 14.09 11.60 0.17
CA LEU A 17 13.91 12.15 -1.18
C LEU A 17 13.48 13.62 -1.18
N ALA A 18 13.19 14.18 -0.01
CA ALA A 18 12.64 15.53 0.14
C ALA A 18 11.37 15.70 -0.72
N MET A 19 10.49 14.71 -0.67
CA MET A 19 9.21 14.70 -1.38
C MET A 19 8.05 14.75 -0.40
N GLU A 20 6.91 15.29 -0.85
CA GLU A 20 5.68 15.24 -0.06
C GLU A 20 5.22 13.80 0.05
N ILE A 21 4.52 13.48 1.14
CA ILE A 21 3.94 12.16 1.36
C ILE A 21 2.42 12.26 1.34
N MET A 22 1.78 11.27 0.72
CA MET A 22 0.34 11.09 0.82
C MET A 22 0.04 9.66 1.23
N GLU A 23 -0.76 9.50 2.27
CA GLU A 23 -1.33 8.20 2.61
C GLU A 23 -2.75 8.18 2.08
N MET A 24 -3.02 7.28 1.13
CA MET A 24 -4.32 7.23 0.47
C MET A 24 -5.46 6.97 1.44
N ASP A 25 -5.25 6.04 2.38
CA ASP A 25 -6.30 5.72 3.37
C ASP A 25 -6.66 6.93 4.22
N ALA A 26 -5.66 7.67 4.69
CA ALA A 26 -5.88 8.88 5.50
C ALA A 26 -6.59 9.96 4.68
N HIS A 27 -6.18 10.12 3.43
CA HIS A 27 -6.80 11.10 2.52
C HIS A 27 -8.28 10.79 2.27
N ILE A 28 -8.60 9.51 2.04
CA ILE A 28 -9.98 9.07 1.82
C ILE A 28 -10.82 9.29 3.08
N GLN A 29 -10.29 8.93 4.25
CA GLN A 29 -11.00 9.14 5.52
C GLN A 29 -11.30 10.61 5.76
N GLU A 30 -10.35 11.49 5.49
CA GLU A 30 -10.54 12.92 5.64
C GLU A 30 -11.62 13.44 4.69
N LYS A 31 -11.55 13.03 3.43
CA LYS A 31 -12.50 13.46 2.39
C LYS A 31 -13.92 12.98 2.66
N GLU A 32 -14.07 11.75 3.14
CA GLU A 32 -15.38 11.14 3.41
C GLU A 32 -15.91 11.49 4.80
N GLY A 33 -15.05 12.03 5.68
CA GLY A 33 -15.46 12.39 7.05
C GLY A 33 -15.75 11.19 7.94
N MET A 34 -15.20 10.03 7.62
CA MET A 34 -15.40 8.81 8.40
C MET A 34 -14.22 7.84 8.22
N SER A 35 -14.07 6.89 9.13
CA SER A 35 -13.02 5.90 9.07
C SER A 35 -13.25 4.90 7.93
N ILE A 36 -12.20 4.20 7.50
CA ILE A 36 -12.31 3.13 6.50
C ILE A 36 -13.33 2.08 6.93
N LYS A 37 -13.28 1.70 8.21
CA LYS A 37 -14.23 0.73 8.78
C LYS A 37 -15.68 1.21 8.64
N GLU A 38 -15.92 2.49 8.91
CA GLU A 38 -17.25 3.09 8.77
C GLU A 38 -17.69 3.16 7.30
N ILE A 39 -16.75 3.47 6.39
CA ILE A 39 -17.06 3.50 4.96
C ILE A 39 -17.52 2.12 4.50
N PHE A 40 -16.82 1.06 4.90
CA PHE A 40 -17.19 -0.32 4.56
C PHE A 40 -18.58 -0.66 5.13
N ALA A 41 -18.84 -0.27 6.38
CA ALA A 41 -20.10 -0.60 7.05
C ALA A 41 -21.29 0.14 6.44
N VAL A 42 -21.13 1.41 6.08
CA VAL A 42 -22.21 2.27 5.58
C VAL A 42 -22.39 2.17 4.07
N ASN A 43 -21.28 2.17 3.33
CA ASN A 43 -21.30 2.29 1.87
C ASN A 43 -20.83 1.02 1.13
N GLY A 44 -20.17 0.10 1.83
CA GLY A 44 -19.68 -1.15 1.25
C GLY A 44 -18.29 -1.03 0.63
N GLU A 45 -17.72 -2.19 0.30
CA GLU A 45 -16.36 -2.28 -0.24
C GLU A 45 -16.24 -1.62 -1.62
N GLU A 46 -17.24 -1.82 -2.49
CA GLU A 46 -17.22 -1.26 -3.85
C GLU A 46 -17.09 0.27 -3.83
N TYR A 47 -17.82 0.91 -2.93
CA TYR A 47 -17.75 2.36 -2.76
C TYR A 47 -16.33 2.78 -2.36
N PHE A 48 -15.74 2.07 -1.41
CA PHE A 48 -14.36 2.36 -0.97
C PHE A 48 -13.37 2.18 -2.13
N ARG A 49 -13.52 1.12 -2.94
CA ARG A 49 -12.66 0.90 -4.11
C ARG A 49 -12.78 2.04 -5.13
N ASN A 50 -13.97 2.59 -5.27
CA ASN A 50 -14.16 3.78 -6.12
C ASN A 50 -13.44 5.00 -5.55
N CYS A 51 -13.44 5.15 -4.22
CA CYS A 51 -12.67 6.23 -3.57
C CYS A 51 -11.18 6.11 -3.85
N GLU A 52 -10.64 4.90 -3.84
CA GLU A 52 -9.25 4.65 -4.17
C GLU A 52 -8.93 5.04 -5.62
N SER A 53 -9.78 4.63 -6.56
CA SER A 53 -9.60 4.97 -7.97
C SER A 53 -9.67 6.48 -8.20
N ASN A 54 -10.62 7.15 -7.57
CA ASN A 54 -10.76 8.60 -7.69
C ASN A 54 -9.55 9.34 -7.12
N THR A 55 -8.97 8.84 -6.04
CA THR A 55 -7.76 9.42 -5.46
C THR A 55 -6.59 9.32 -6.43
N LEU A 56 -6.43 8.18 -7.10
CA LEU A 56 -5.38 8.01 -8.11
C LEU A 56 -5.56 8.96 -9.29
N ILE A 57 -6.80 9.21 -9.69
CA ILE A 57 -7.10 10.17 -10.76
C ILE A 57 -6.68 11.59 -10.33
N GLU A 58 -6.97 11.97 -9.10
CA GLU A 58 -6.53 13.27 -8.56
C GLU A 58 -5.01 13.40 -8.57
N LEU A 59 -4.31 12.29 -8.26
CA LEU A 59 -2.85 12.28 -8.17
C LEU A 59 -2.14 12.37 -9.52
N ARG A 60 -2.83 12.19 -10.64
CA ARG A 60 -2.21 12.28 -11.98
C ARG A 60 -1.52 13.62 -12.23
N GLU A 61 -2.06 14.68 -11.64
CA GLU A 61 -1.53 16.03 -11.82
C GLU A 61 -0.43 16.39 -10.82
N LYS A 62 -0.16 15.52 -9.87
CA LYS A 62 0.84 15.74 -8.82
C LYS A 62 2.18 15.14 -9.22
N LYS A 63 3.27 15.79 -8.79
CA LYS A 63 4.64 15.33 -9.03
C LYS A 63 5.43 15.38 -7.73
N HIS A 64 6.51 14.61 -7.68
CA HIS A 64 7.42 14.59 -6.53
C HIS A 64 6.72 14.23 -5.23
N MET A 65 5.95 13.14 -5.27
CA MET A 65 5.26 12.61 -4.11
C MET A 65 5.61 11.17 -3.85
N VAL A 66 5.63 10.81 -2.58
CA VAL A 66 5.64 9.42 -2.13
C VAL A 66 4.20 9.09 -1.73
N VAL A 67 3.61 8.09 -2.37
CA VAL A 67 2.21 7.71 -2.12
C VAL A 67 2.16 6.34 -1.48
N SER A 68 1.57 6.27 -0.28
CA SER A 68 1.33 5.00 0.41
C SER A 68 -0.07 4.53 0.02
N CYS A 69 -0.14 3.42 -0.69
CA CYS A 69 -1.39 2.88 -1.22
C CYS A 69 -2.01 1.83 -0.31
N GLY A 70 -3.33 1.77 -0.28
CA GLY A 70 -4.03 0.67 0.37
C GLY A 70 -3.77 -0.66 -0.35
N GLY A 71 -3.88 -1.77 0.37
CA GLY A 71 -3.56 -3.09 -0.18
C GLY A 71 -4.45 -3.53 -1.33
N GLY A 72 -5.65 -2.98 -1.44
CA GLY A 72 -6.59 -3.32 -2.51
C GLY A 72 -6.44 -2.49 -3.78
N VAL A 73 -5.61 -1.45 -3.77
CA VAL A 73 -5.45 -0.55 -4.93
C VAL A 73 -5.03 -1.32 -6.19
N PRO A 74 -4.01 -2.22 -6.15
CA PRO A 74 -3.58 -2.91 -7.36
C PRO A 74 -4.55 -3.99 -7.88
N LEU A 75 -5.66 -4.22 -7.20
CA LEU A 75 -6.61 -5.25 -7.61
C LEU A 75 -7.43 -4.84 -8.84
N ARG A 76 -7.48 -3.56 -9.17
CA ARG A 76 -8.15 -3.06 -10.38
C ARG A 76 -7.12 -2.70 -11.43
N GLU A 77 -7.29 -3.21 -12.65
CA GLU A 77 -6.38 -2.93 -13.76
C GLU A 77 -6.31 -1.43 -14.06
N LYS A 78 -7.42 -0.73 -13.99
CA LYS A 78 -7.50 0.71 -14.15
C LYS A 78 -6.55 1.42 -13.19
N ASN A 79 -6.50 0.98 -11.93
CA ASN A 79 -5.61 1.56 -10.94
C ASN A 79 -4.15 1.30 -11.27
N VAL A 80 -3.84 0.09 -11.74
CA VAL A 80 -2.48 -0.27 -12.15
C VAL A 80 -1.99 0.65 -13.28
N GLU A 81 -2.83 0.89 -14.28
CA GLU A 81 -2.49 1.80 -15.37
C GLU A 81 -2.22 3.21 -14.87
N LEU A 82 -3.09 3.71 -13.99
CA LEU A 82 -2.93 5.05 -13.41
C LEU A 82 -1.61 5.16 -12.62
N MET A 83 -1.28 4.16 -11.83
CA MET A 83 -0.05 4.15 -11.05
C MET A 83 1.19 4.11 -11.94
N LYS A 84 1.21 3.22 -12.92
CA LYS A 84 2.36 3.05 -13.81
C LYS A 84 2.61 4.27 -14.70
N ASN A 85 1.54 4.95 -15.09
CA ASN A 85 1.66 6.18 -15.87
C ASN A 85 2.09 7.38 -15.04
N SER A 86 1.92 7.30 -13.72
CA SER A 86 2.25 8.41 -12.80
C SER A 86 3.63 8.29 -12.16
N GLY A 87 4.21 7.09 -12.10
CA GLY A 87 5.50 6.89 -11.45
C GLY A 87 5.86 5.42 -11.30
N TYR A 88 6.79 5.14 -10.40
CA TYR A 88 7.23 3.78 -10.11
C TYR A 88 6.41 3.18 -9.00
N VAL A 89 6.01 1.92 -9.18
CA VAL A 89 5.21 1.19 -8.20
C VAL A 89 6.13 0.24 -7.42
N VAL A 90 6.13 0.39 -6.10
CA VAL A 90 6.94 -0.43 -5.20
C VAL A 90 6.02 -1.36 -4.43
N TRP A 91 6.32 -2.64 -4.49
CA TRP A 91 5.62 -3.65 -3.70
C TRP A 91 6.50 -4.06 -2.53
N LEU A 92 6.02 -3.78 -1.31
CA LEU A 92 6.67 -4.21 -0.08
C LEU A 92 6.08 -5.54 0.34
N THR A 93 6.92 -6.56 0.47
CA THR A 93 6.47 -7.89 0.89
C THR A 93 6.97 -8.23 2.29
N ALA A 94 6.32 -9.20 2.91
CA ALA A 94 6.75 -9.79 4.18
C ALA A 94 6.13 -11.17 4.27
N THR A 95 6.67 -12.02 5.17
CA THR A 95 6.08 -13.34 5.40
C THR A 95 4.72 -13.19 6.10
N PRO A 96 3.79 -14.15 5.95
CA PRO A 96 2.52 -14.12 6.66
C PRO A 96 2.70 -14.00 8.17
N GLU A 97 3.72 -14.66 8.73
CA GLU A 97 4.05 -14.61 10.15
C GLU A 97 4.46 -13.19 10.59
N ALA A 98 5.31 -12.54 9.80
CA ALA A 98 5.74 -11.17 10.09
C ALA A 98 4.57 -10.20 10.03
N ILE A 99 3.68 -10.37 9.06
CA ILE A 99 2.48 -9.55 8.93
C ILE A 99 1.56 -9.77 10.13
N TYR A 100 1.35 -11.03 10.53
CA TYR A 100 0.53 -11.35 11.70
C TYR A 100 1.03 -10.62 12.94
N GLU A 101 2.34 -10.69 13.20
CA GLU A 101 2.92 -10.03 14.38
C GLU A 101 2.70 -8.50 14.35
N ARG A 102 2.68 -7.89 13.17
CA ARG A 102 2.48 -6.45 13.04
C ARG A 102 1.02 -6.02 13.18
N VAL A 103 0.07 -6.87 12.82
CA VAL A 103 -1.36 -6.49 12.76
C VAL A 103 -2.26 -7.19 13.77
N LYS A 104 -1.75 -8.15 14.54
CA LYS A 104 -2.57 -8.99 15.44
C LYS A 104 -3.42 -8.21 16.43
N ASP A 105 -2.97 -7.04 16.85
CA ASP A 105 -3.68 -6.21 17.81
C ASP A 105 -4.48 -5.07 17.16
N SER A 106 -4.49 -5.00 15.84
CA SER A 106 -5.16 -3.92 15.11
C SER A 106 -6.62 -4.27 14.81
N THR A 107 -7.52 -3.32 15.01
CA THR A 107 -8.93 -3.44 14.62
C THR A 107 -9.26 -2.59 13.38
N GLU A 108 -8.25 -1.96 12.79
CA GLU A 108 -8.42 -1.03 11.67
C GLU A 108 -8.30 -1.70 10.28
N ARG A 109 -8.27 -3.02 10.23
CA ARG A 109 -8.13 -3.80 8.98
C ARG A 109 -9.43 -4.54 8.70
N PRO A 110 -10.43 -3.93 8.05
CA PRO A 110 -11.76 -4.55 7.88
C PRO A 110 -11.72 -5.99 7.32
N LEU A 111 -10.82 -6.25 6.37
CA LEU A 111 -10.73 -7.58 5.76
C LEU A 111 -10.12 -8.63 6.70
N LEU A 112 -9.37 -8.22 7.72
CA LEU A 112 -8.75 -9.13 8.68
C LEU A 112 -9.51 -9.22 10.00
N ASN A 113 -10.48 -8.33 10.23
CA ASN A 113 -11.27 -8.34 11.45
C ASN A 113 -12.04 -9.66 11.58
N GLY A 114 -11.86 -10.34 12.72
CA GLY A 114 -12.49 -11.64 12.96
C GLY A 114 -11.73 -12.82 12.35
N ASN A 115 -10.70 -12.57 11.55
CA ASN A 115 -9.92 -13.61 10.86
C ASN A 115 -8.42 -13.37 11.03
N MET A 116 -8.00 -12.91 12.20
CA MET A 116 -6.61 -12.56 12.46
C MET A 116 -5.79 -13.82 12.79
N ASN A 117 -5.37 -14.54 11.74
CA ASN A 117 -4.50 -15.72 11.88
C ASN A 117 -3.61 -15.86 10.64
N VAL A 118 -2.49 -16.59 10.83
CA VAL A 118 -1.49 -16.76 9.76
C VAL A 118 -2.07 -17.44 8.51
N PRO A 119 -2.83 -18.53 8.60
CA PRO A 119 -3.39 -19.16 7.40
C PRO A 119 -4.31 -18.24 6.60
N PHE A 120 -5.13 -17.43 7.26
CA PHE A 120 -6.00 -16.48 6.58
C PHE A 120 -5.18 -15.41 5.85
N ILE A 121 -4.16 -14.87 6.51
CA ILE A 121 -3.26 -13.87 5.92
C ILE A 121 -2.56 -14.47 4.71
N GLN A 122 -2.04 -15.69 4.83
CA GLN A 122 -1.36 -16.36 3.72
C GLN A 122 -2.29 -16.54 2.53
N ASN A 123 -3.52 -16.99 2.75
CA ASN A 123 -4.49 -17.17 1.67
C ASN A 123 -4.83 -15.84 0.99
N LEU A 124 -4.99 -14.77 1.78
CA LEU A 124 -5.26 -13.45 1.22
C LEU A 124 -4.08 -12.94 0.38
N MET A 125 -2.86 -13.15 0.84
CA MET A 125 -1.67 -12.79 0.10
C MET A 125 -1.58 -13.56 -1.24
N GLU A 126 -1.81 -14.87 -1.21
CA GLU A 126 -1.77 -15.70 -2.41
C GLU A 126 -2.84 -15.28 -3.43
N SER A 127 -4.04 -14.91 -2.95
CA SER A 127 -5.12 -14.46 -3.84
C SER A 127 -4.80 -13.17 -4.56
N ARG A 128 -3.89 -12.35 -4.01
CA ARG A 128 -3.51 -11.05 -4.57
C ARG A 128 -2.17 -11.04 -5.29
N ARG A 129 -1.38 -12.11 -5.13
CA ARG A 129 0.01 -12.17 -5.59
C ARG A 129 0.18 -11.79 -7.05
N GLU A 130 -0.59 -12.41 -7.95
CA GLU A 130 -0.47 -12.16 -9.39
C GLU A 130 -0.70 -10.69 -9.75
N LYS A 131 -1.70 -10.08 -9.12
CA LYS A 131 -2.04 -8.68 -9.37
C LYS A 131 -0.96 -7.74 -8.84
N TYR A 132 -0.38 -8.06 -7.70
CA TYR A 132 0.73 -7.30 -7.14
C TYR A 132 1.98 -7.41 -8.03
N GLU A 133 2.30 -8.61 -8.48
CA GLU A 133 3.44 -8.84 -9.38
C GLU A 133 3.29 -8.05 -10.68
N ARG A 134 2.08 -8.03 -11.23
CA ARG A 134 1.79 -7.30 -12.46
C ARG A 134 1.92 -5.77 -12.28
N ALA A 135 1.57 -5.27 -11.11
CA ALA A 135 1.63 -3.84 -10.82
C ALA A 135 3.03 -3.34 -10.47
N ALA A 136 3.88 -4.18 -9.90
CA ALA A 136 5.13 -3.75 -9.30
C ALA A 136 6.24 -3.48 -10.32
N ASP A 137 6.93 -2.36 -10.16
CA ASP A 137 8.19 -2.08 -10.85
C ASP A 137 9.37 -2.52 -9.99
N ILE A 138 9.21 -2.46 -8.67
CA ILE A 138 10.22 -2.83 -7.69
C ILE A 138 9.56 -3.69 -6.61
N VAL A 139 10.24 -4.74 -6.18
CA VAL A 139 9.78 -5.60 -5.09
C VAL A 139 10.83 -5.61 -3.99
N ILE A 140 10.42 -5.30 -2.76
CA ILE A 140 11.30 -5.27 -1.59
C ILE A 140 10.70 -6.17 -0.50
N ASP A 141 11.45 -7.19 -0.07
CA ASP A 141 11.07 -7.99 1.08
C ASP A 141 11.49 -7.25 2.35
N THR A 142 10.53 -6.98 3.23
CA THR A 142 10.77 -6.23 4.46
C THR A 142 11.01 -7.11 5.67
N THR A 143 10.87 -8.44 5.54
CA THR A 143 10.99 -9.37 6.66
C THR A 143 12.40 -9.32 7.27
N GLY A 144 12.46 -9.06 8.58
CA GLY A 144 13.72 -9.06 9.31
C GLY A 144 14.68 -7.92 8.98
N LYS A 145 14.23 -6.91 8.25
CA LYS A 145 15.07 -5.77 7.86
C LYS A 145 14.71 -4.51 8.64
N GLU A 146 15.73 -3.71 8.91
CA GLU A 146 15.53 -2.40 9.50
C GLU A 146 15.05 -1.42 8.42
N ILE A 147 14.40 -0.35 8.86
CA ILE A 147 13.86 0.67 7.95
C ILE A 147 14.93 1.27 7.05
N GLU A 148 16.12 1.50 7.58
CA GLU A 148 17.25 2.06 6.84
C GLU A 148 17.69 1.12 5.71
N GLU A 149 17.74 -0.17 5.97
CA GLU A 149 18.10 -1.19 4.97
C GLU A 149 17.08 -1.24 3.84
N ILE A 150 15.80 -1.21 4.20
CA ILE A 150 14.69 -1.24 3.24
C ILE A 150 14.76 -0.03 2.32
N CYS A 151 14.93 1.16 2.88
CA CYS A 151 14.98 2.39 2.09
C CYS A 151 16.23 2.45 1.22
N GLU A 152 17.38 2.00 1.72
CA GLU A 152 18.63 1.95 0.95
C GLU A 152 18.46 1.03 -0.26
N GLU A 153 17.93 -0.17 -0.07
CA GLU A 153 17.68 -1.11 -1.16
C GLU A 153 16.72 -0.51 -2.19
N LEU A 154 15.67 0.14 -1.72
CA LEU A 154 14.67 0.77 -2.57
C LEU A 154 15.28 1.88 -3.42
N LEU A 155 16.11 2.75 -2.80
CA LEU A 155 16.77 3.84 -3.51
C LEU A 155 17.75 3.32 -4.57
N GLN A 156 18.46 2.25 -4.28
CA GLN A 156 19.36 1.61 -5.24
C GLN A 156 18.61 1.09 -6.45
N LYS A 157 17.47 0.42 -6.22
CA LYS A 157 16.64 -0.12 -7.30
C LYS A 157 15.98 0.99 -8.12
N LEU A 158 15.53 2.06 -7.47
CA LEU A 158 14.99 3.22 -8.18
C LEU A 158 16.04 3.86 -9.09
N SER A 159 17.26 4.01 -8.58
CA SER A 159 18.36 4.59 -9.35
C SER A 159 18.65 3.76 -10.60
N ALA A 160 18.59 2.42 -10.48
CA ALA A 160 18.78 1.53 -11.61
C ALA A 160 17.70 1.69 -12.69
N LEU A 161 16.44 1.92 -12.28
CA LEU A 161 15.34 2.12 -13.20
C LEU A 161 15.37 3.48 -13.92
N ARG A 162 15.98 4.48 -13.27
CA ARG A 162 16.06 5.84 -13.83
C ARG A 162 17.15 6.01 -14.89
N LYS A 163 17.95 5.00 -15.07
CA LYS A 163 18.98 4.98 -16.13
C LYS A 163 18.37 4.49 -17.47
#